data_82dc988e902bd482e5c19edbc72cb46a
#
_entry.id   82dc988e902bd482e5c19edbc72cb46a
#
_cell.length_a   1.000
_cell.length_b   1.000
_cell.length_c   1.000
_cell.angle_alpha   90.00
_cell.angle_beta   90.00
_cell.angle_gamma   90.00
#
_symmetry.space_group_name_H-M   'P 1'
#
loop_
_entity.id
_entity.type
_entity.pdbx_description
1 polymer ?
#
loop_
_entity_poly.entity_id
_entity_poly.type
_entity_poly.pdbx_seq_one_letter_code
_entity_poly.pdbx_strand_id
1 'polypeptide(L)'
;MLPPINFKGWIDENRHLLKPPVGNKCVYTEAGDFIVMVVGGPNSRKDYHYNESEELFYQVEGDIVVKIIEDGVPRDIPVREGEMFLLPARVPHSPQRGPGSIGLVIEKVRDDKDTDGLMWFCDNCGNKLYDEYFHLENIVTQLPPVMKRFNESTEARTCDSCGSVMTPPTASK
;
A
#
# COMPACT_ATOMS: atom_id res chain seq x y z
N MET A 1 26.32 -12.42 5.16
CA MET A 1 25.15 -12.97 5.88
C MET A 1 24.60 -11.88 6.79
N LEU A 2 23.32 -11.55 6.67
CA LEU A 2 22.67 -10.60 7.55
C LEU A 2 22.42 -11.26 8.92
N PRO A 3 22.75 -10.61 10.05
CA PRO A 3 22.54 -11.19 11.38
C PRO A 3 21.04 -11.21 11.74
N PRO A 4 20.62 -12.10 12.66
CA PRO A 4 19.27 -12.01 13.21
C PRO A 4 19.12 -10.71 14.01
N ILE A 5 17.92 -10.16 13.98
CA ILE A 5 17.56 -8.95 14.74
C ILE A 5 16.49 -9.27 15.78
N ASN A 6 16.45 -8.51 16.86
CA ASN A 6 15.31 -8.49 17.75
C ASN A 6 14.23 -7.59 17.11
N PHE A 7 13.22 -8.20 16.47
CA PHE A 7 12.24 -7.48 15.69
C PHE A 7 11.41 -6.50 16.55
N LYS A 8 11.03 -6.90 17.76
CA LYS A 8 10.31 -6.00 18.67
C LYS A 8 11.17 -4.81 19.08
N GLY A 9 12.42 -5.05 19.44
CA GLY A 9 13.38 -3.98 19.76
C GLY A 9 13.60 -3.04 18.59
N TRP A 10 13.72 -3.59 17.37
CA TRP A 10 13.84 -2.78 16.15
C TRP A 10 12.64 -1.87 15.93
N ILE A 11 11.40 -2.37 16.14
CA ILE A 11 10.19 -1.54 16.06
C ILE A 11 10.25 -0.42 17.10
N ASP A 12 10.57 -0.73 18.34
CA ASP A 12 10.62 0.26 19.44
C ASP A 12 11.64 1.37 19.15
N GLU A 13 12.81 1.03 18.64
CA GLU A 13 13.86 1.98 18.25
C GLU A 13 13.44 2.88 17.07
N ASN A 14 12.66 2.34 16.13
CA ASN A 14 12.29 3.02 14.89
C ASN A 14 10.86 3.60 14.90
N ARG A 15 10.11 3.43 16.00
CA ARG A 15 8.70 3.84 16.11
C ARG A 15 8.45 5.30 15.75
N HIS A 16 9.40 6.18 16.04
CA HIS A 16 9.32 7.60 15.71
C HIS A 16 9.32 7.88 14.19
N LEU A 17 9.84 6.97 13.37
CA LEU A 17 9.86 7.04 11.90
C LEU A 17 8.63 6.36 11.26
N LEU A 18 7.88 5.54 12.03
CA LEU A 18 6.70 4.84 11.57
C LEU A 18 5.43 5.70 11.74
N LYS A 19 5.52 6.96 11.34
CA LYS A 19 4.44 7.96 11.42
C LYS A 19 4.41 8.79 10.14
N PRO A 20 3.25 9.39 9.80
CA PRO A 20 3.19 10.33 8.70
C PRO A 20 4.26 11.44 8.81
N PRO A 21 4.76 11.97 7.67
CA PRO A 21 4.36 11.70 6.30
C PRO A 21 4.96 10.41 5.70
N VAL A 22 5.96 9.80 6.32
CA VAL A 22 6.63 8.57 5.87
C VAL A 22 6.34 7.50 6.90
N GLY A 23 5.35 6.68 6.66
CA GLY A 23 4.90 5.64 7.59
C GLY A 23 5.59 4.28 7.41
N ASN A 24 6.68 4.16 6.64
CA ASN A 24 7.33 2.87 6.38
C ASN A 24 8.85 2.93 6.51
N LYS A 25 9.44 1.78 6.86
CA LYS A 25 10.89 1.62 6.90
C LYS A 25 11.27 0.17 6.62
N CYS A 26 12.23 -0.03 5.71
CA CYS A 26 12.82 -1.35 5.47
C CYS A 26 13.62 -1.81 6.69
N VAL A 27 13.44 -3.07 7.04
CA VAL A 27 14.16 -3.74 8.13
C VAL A 27 15.57 -4.14 7.68
N TYR A 28 15.66 -4.65 6.44
CA TYR A 28 16.90 -5.01 5.79
C TYR A 28 17.07 -4.21 4.52
N THR A 29 18.11 -3.39 4.44
CA THR A 29 18.43 -2.56 3.27
C THR A 29 19.31 -3.28 2.24
N GLU A 30 19.89 -4.42 2.62
CA GLU A 30 20.81 -5.22 1.81
C GLU A 30 20.23 -6.59 1.42
N ALA A 31 18.90 -6.78 1.59
CA ALA A 31 18.24 -8.00 1.16
C ALA A 31 18.18 -8.05 -0.38
N GLY A 32 18.45 -9.24 -0.96
CA GLY A 32 18.49 -9.40 -2.42
C GLY A 32 17.13 -9.74 -3.03
N ASP A 33 16.39 -10.67 -2.40
CA ASP A 33 15.18 -11.23 -3.00
C ASP A 33 13.88 -10.69 -2.40
N PHE A 34 13.95 -10.13 -1.19
CA PHE A 34 12.77 -9.67 -0.47
C PHE A 34 12.91 -8.24 0.03
N ILE A 35 11.82 -7.49 -0.08
CA ILE A 35 11.61 -6.24 0.64
C ILE A 35 10.90 -6.60 1.95
N VAL A 36 11.55 -6.34 3.08
CA VAL A 36 11.00 -6.58 4.42
C VAL A 36 10.79 -5.22 5.07
N MET A 37 9.54 -4.79 5.17
CA MET A 37 9.20 -3.42 5.52
C MET A 37 8.22 -3.38 6.69
N VAL A 38 8.48 -2.52 7.66
CA VAL A 38 7.50 -2.18 8.70
C VAL A 38 6.77 -0.92 8.29
N VAL A 39 5.44 -0.99 8.39
CA VAL A 39 4.53 0.09 8.01
C VAL A 39 3.67 0.49 9.20
N GLY A 40 3.72 1.77 9.56
CA GLY A 40 2.89 2.35 10.62
C GLY A 40 1.72 3.17 10.07
N GLY A 41 0.67 3.27 10.89
CA GLY A 41 -0.48 4.15 10.64
C GLY A 41 -0.41 5.45 11.44
N PRO A 42 -1.31 6.42 11.16
CA PRO A 42 -2.38 6.32 10.20
C PRO A 42 -1.95 6.56 8.75
N ASN A 43 -2.76 6.08 7.81
CA ASN A 43 -2.69 6.52 6.43
C ASN A 43 -4.10 6.98 5.95
N SER A 44 -4.12 7.77 4.87
CA SER A 44 -5.36 8.08 4.16
C SER A 44 -5.07 7.98 2.66
N ARG A 45 -5.30 6.79 2.09
CA ARG A 45 -5.07 6.54 0.67
C ARG A 45 -6.35 6.04 0.01
N LYS A 46 -6.51 6.38 -1.26
CA LYS A 46 -7.63 5.90 -2.11
C LYS A 46 -7.14 5.14 -3.33
N ASP A 47 -5.84 5.14 -3.56
CA ASP A 47 -5.20 4.34 -4.58
C ASP A 47 -5.14 2.87 -4.17
N TYR A 48 -5.21 2.02 -5.16
CA TYR A 48 -4.94 0.60 -5.05
C TYR A 48 -3.61 0.32 -5.75
N HIS A 49 -2.72 -0.34 -5.03
CA HIS A 49 -1.47 -0.83 -5.58
C HIS A 49 -1.69 -2.19 -6.25
N TYR A 50 -1.01 -2.42 -7.35
CA TYR A 50 -0.98 -3.70 -8.07
C TYR A 50 0.48 -4.09 -8.25
N ASN A 51 0.80 -5.35 -7.99
CA ASN A 51 2.11 -5.93 -8.26
C ASN A 51 1.99 -7.35 -8.81
N GLU A 52 3.06 -7.84 -9.45
CA GLU A 52 3.12 -9.13 -10.13
C GLU A 52 3.38 -10.32 -9.20
N SER A 53 3.74 -10.06 -7.94
CA SER A 53 4.07 -11.08 -6.93
C SER A 53 3.09 -11.08 -5.77
N GLU A 54 3.14 -12.14 -4.96
CA GLU A 54 2.43 -12.20 -3.68
C GLU A 54 3.02 -11.19 -2.69
N GLU A 55 2.19 -10.72 -1.77
CA GLU A 55 2.57 -9.81 -0.68
C GLU A 55 2.06 -10.35 0.66
N LEU A 56 2.95 -10.54 1.62
CA LEU A 56 2.60 -11.03 2.95
C LEU A 56 2.43 -9.86 3.92
N PHE A 57 1.26 -9.79 4.53
CA PHE A 57 0.95 -8.89 5.64
C PHE A 57 0.99 -9.67 6.95
N TYR A 58 1.65 -9.13 7.97
CA TYR A 58 1.54 -9.58 9.34
C TYR A 58 1.26 -8.38 10.24
N GLN A 59 0.14 -8.38 10.92
CA GLN A 59 -0.26 -7.24 11.74
C GLN A 59 0.32 -7.39 13.15
N VAL A 60 1.26 -6.51 13.52
CA VAL A 60 2.03 -6.56 14.76
C VAL A 60 1.31 -5.86 15.90
N GLU A 61 0.75 -4.66 15.63
CA GLU A 61 0.01 -3.85 16.61
C GLU A 61 -1.21 -3.21 15.94
N GLY A 62 -2.37 -3.32 16.57
CA GLY A 62 -3.65 -2.81 16.12
C GLY A 62 -4.16 -3.47 14.83
N ASP A 63 -5.42 -3.29 14.52
CA ASP A 63 -6.08 -3.89 13.36
C ASP A 63 -5.98 -2.99 12.13
N ILE A 64 -6.02 -3.60 10.94
CA ILE A 64 -6.13 -2.89 9.66
C ILE A 64 -7.20 -3.52 8.78
N VAL A 65 -7.56 -2.82 7.72
CA VAL A 65 -8.37 -3.38 6.62
C VAL A 65 -7.57 -3.29 5.34
N VAL A 66 -7.34 -4.40 4.67
CA VAL A 66 -6.80 -4.42 3.30
C VAL A 66 -7.98 -4.45 2.34
N LYS A 67 -8.25 -3.32 1.70
CA LYS A 67 -9.24 -3.27 0.61
C LYS A 67 -8.63 -3.91 -0.63
N ILE A 68 -9.38 -4.77 -1.30
CA ILE A 68 -8.96 -5.44 -2.52
C ILE A 68 -10.01 -5.31 -3.61
N ILE A 69 -9.59 -5.49 -4.86
CA ILE A 69 -10.50 -5.72 -6.00
C ILE A 69 -10.24 -7.14 -6.49
N GLU A 70 -11.17 -8.04 -6.23
CA GLU A 70 -11.11 -9.44 -6.67
C GLU A 70 -12.18 -9.68 -7.73
N ASP A 71 -11.77 -10.10 -8.93
CA ASP A 71 -12.65 -10.30 -10.09
C ASP A 71 -13.56 -9.08 -10.38
N GLY A 72 -13.01 -7.87 -10.23
CA GLY A 72 -13.75 -6.61 -10.41
C GLY A 72 -14.69 -6.23 -9.26
N VAL A 73 -14.73 -7.01 -8.18
CA VAL A 73 -15.58 -6.78 -7.03
C VAL A 73 -14.77 -6.24 -5.84
N PRO A 74 -15.12 -5.08 -5.27
CA PRO A 74 -14.47 -4.57 -4.06
C PRO A 74 -14.76 -5.48 -2.85
N ARG A 75 -13.72 -5.77 -2.08
CA ARG A 75 -13.82 -6.50 -0.80
C ARG A 75 -12.94 -5.86 0.26
N ASP A 76 -13.39 -5.91 1.49
CA ASP A 76 -12.65 -5.49 2.67
C ASP A 76 -12.17 -6.72 3.44
N ILE A 77 -10.86 -6.88 3.55
CA ILE A 77 -10.23 -7.97 4.28
C ILE A 77 -9.70 -7.43 5.61
N PRO A 78 -10.37 -7.66 6.73
CA PRO A 78 -9.83 -7.28 8.04
C PRO A 78 -8.65 -8.18 8.39
N VAL A 79 -7.56 -7.57 8.85
CA VAL A 79 -6.38 -8.26 9.38
C VAL A 79 -6.15 -7.72 10.79
N ARG A 80 -6.41 -8.56 11.79
CA ARG A 80 -6.34 -8.20 13.20
C ARG A 80 -4.90 -8.30 13.70
N GLU A 81 -4.64 -7.68 14.83
CA GLU A 81 -3.38 -7.86 15.55
C GLU A 81 -3.08 -9.35 15.75
N GLY A 82 -1.87 -9.76 15.39
CA GLY A 82 -1.41 -11.16 15.41
C GLY A 82 -1.79 -11.98 14.18
N GLU A 83 -2.64 -11.47 13.27
CA GLU A 83 -3.04 -12.20 12.06
C GLU A 83 -2.08 -11.96 10.91
N MET A 84 -2.01 -12.95 10.01
CA MET A 84 -1.28 -12.91 8.75
C MET A 84 -2.25 -13.02 7.58
N PHE A 85 -1.96 -12.29 6.51
CA PHE A 85 -2.69 -12.37 5.25
C PHE A 85 -1.70 -12.46 4.09
N LEU A 86 -1.76 -13.53 3.31
CA LEU A 86 -1.02 -13.63 2.05
C LEU A 86 -1.92 -13.17 0.92
N LEU A 87 -1.63 -12.00 0.41
CA LEU A 87 -2.31 -11.43 -0.75
C LEU A 87 -1.80 -12.10 -2.02
N PRO A 88 -2.69 -12.65 -2.87
CA PRO A 88 -2.27 -13.21 -4.15
C PRO A 88 -1.68 -12.16 -5.09
N ALA A 89 -0.80 -12.61 -5.98
CA ALA A 89 -0.28 -11.78 -7.07
C ALA A 89 -1.39 -11.18 -7.94
N ARG A 90 -1.17 -9.98 -8.44
CA ARG A 90 -2.05 -9.29 -9.39
C ARG A 90 -3.42 -8.88 -8.83
N VAL A 91 -3.57 -8.84 -7.53
CA VAL A 91 -4.79 -8.35 -6.87
C VAL A 91 -4.57 -6.88 -6.48
N PRO A 92 -5.32 -5.92 -7.06
CA PRO A 92 -5.27 -4.53 -6.63
C PRO A 92 -5.68 -4.41 -5.16
N HIS A 93 -4.86 -3.72 -4.37
CA HIS A 93 -5.05 -3.64 -2.93
C HIS A 93 -4.71 -2.26 -2.34
N SER A 94 -5.38 -1.91 -1.26
CA SER A 94 -5.23 -0.63 -0.57
C SER A 94 -5.29 -0.83 0.94
N PRO A 95 -4.16 -1.02 1.64
CA PRO A 95 -4.14 -1.18 3.08
C PRO A 95 -4.57 0.10 3.79
N GLN A 96 -5.64 0.02 4.59
CA GLN A 96 -6.18 1.11 5.39
C GLN A 96 -5.71 0.95 6.83
N ARG A 97 -4.89 1.88 7.31
CA ARG A 97 -4.22 1.81 8.60
C ARG A 97 -4.72 2.90 9.54
N GLY A 98 -5.18 2.50 10.72
CA GLY A 98 -5.55 3.43 11.78
C GLY A 98 -4.36 3.97 12.58
N PRO A 99 -4.58 4.98 13.44
CA PRO A 99 -3.53 5.50 14.31
C PRO A 99 -2.94 4.42 15.22
N GLY A 100 -1.60 4.39 15.32
CA GLY A 100 -0.88 3.46 16.18
C GLY A 100 -0.77 2.03 15.66
N SER A 101 -1.37 1.71 14.51
CA SER A 101 -1.19 0.38 13.90
C SER A 101 0.23 0.21 13.36
N ILE A 102 0.78 -0.99 13.53
CA ILE A 102 2.09 -1.39 12.99
C ILE A 102 1.95 -2.76 12.36
N GLY A 103 2.38 -2.87 11.11
CA GLY A 103 2.40 -4.12 10.38
C GLY A 103 3.73 -4.38 9.70
N LEU A 104 4.06 -5.64 9.55
CA LEU A 104 5.15 -6.12 8.70
C LEU A 104 4.57 -6.43 7.33
N VAL A 105 5.25 -5.97 6.29
CA VAL A 105 4.96 -6.29 4.89
C VAL A 105 6.21 -6.93 4.30
N ILE A 106 6.02 -8.07 3.65
CA ILE A 106 7.09 -8.76 2.92
C ILE A 106 6.62 -8.95 1.50
N GLU A 107 7.42 -8.49 0.57
CA GLU A 107 7.17 -8.60 -0.86
C GLU A 107 8.47 -8.95 -1.61
N LYS A 108 8.34 -9.50 -2.80
CA LYS A 108 9.48 -9.83 -3.66
C LYS A 108 10.07 -8.54 -4.24
N VAL A 109 11.39 -8.48 -4.35
CA VAL A 109 12.08 -7.46 -5.17
C VAL A 109 11.65 -7.65 -6.62
N ARG A 110 11.39 -6.56 -7.34
CA ARG A 110 10.92 -6.61 -8.73
C ARG A 110 12.02 -7.09 -9.64
N ASP A 111 11.67 -8.02 -10.54
CA ASP A 111 12.49 -8.37 -11.68
C ASP A 111 12.32 -7.29 -12.77
N ASP A 112 13.26 -7.19 -13.72
CA ASP A 112 13.22 -6.19 -14.82
C ASP A 112 11.93 -6.19 -15.64
N LYS A 113 11.18 -7.29 -15.60
CA LYS A 113 9.91 -7.47 -16.34
C LYS A 113 8.68 -7.17 -15.50
N ASP A 114 8.84 -7.07 -14.18
CA ASP A 114 7.71 -6.83 -13.29
C ASP A 114 7.20 -5.40 -13.45
N THR A 115 5.89 -5.27 -13.46
CA THR A 115 5.19 -4.00 -13.58
C THR A 115 4.31 -3.77 -12.39
N ASP A 116 4.55 -2.68 -11.68
CA ASP A 116 3.64 -2.20 -10.65
C ASP A 116 2.60 -1.27 -11.25
N GLY A 117 1.46 -1.15 -10.61
CA GLY A 117 0.40 -0.23 -11.01
C GLY A 117 -0.20 0.51 -9.83
N LEU A 118 -0.66 1.72 -10.08
CA LEU A 118 -1.58 2.42 -9.19
C LEU A 118 -2.91 2.59 -9.90
N MET A 119 -3.99 2.29 -9.19
CA MET A 119 -5.36 2.33 -9.71
C MET A 119 -6.27 3.07 -8.77
N TRP A 120 -7.32 3.69 -9.33
CA TRP A 120 -8.38 4.34 -8.56
C TRP A 120 -9.74 3.88 -9.05
N PHE A 121 -10.64 3.68 -8.11
CA PHE A 121 -12.01 3.24 -8.38
C PHE A 121 -12.99 4.24 -7.79
N CYS A 122 -14.10 4.46 -8.45
CA CYS A 122 -15.12 5.40 -8.04
C CYS A 122 -15.71 5.03 -6.66
N ASP A 123 -15.69 5.96 -5.72
CA ASP A 123 -16.24 5.78 -4.38
C ASP A 123 -17.76 5.48 -4.40
N ASN A 124 -18.47 5.88 -5.48
CA ASN A 124 -19.92 5.73 -5.60
C ASN A 124 -20.36 4.43 -6.29
N CYS A 125 -19.69 4.01 -7.37
CA CYS A 125 -20.15 2.87 -8.17
C CYS A 125 -19.08 1.79 -8.41
N GLY A 126 -17.86 1.96 -7.91
CA GLY A 126 -16.78 1.00 -8.06
C GLY A 126 -16.13 0.95 -9.45
N ASN A 127 -16.61 1.75 -10.43
CA ASN A 127 -16.00 1.81 -11.75
C ASN A 127 -14.56 2.29 -11.67
N LYS A 128 -13.66 1.70 -12.46
CA LYS A 128 -12.26 2.16 -12.52
C LYS A 128 -12.19 3.56 -13.11
N LEU A 129 -11.52 4.48 -12.43
CA LEU A 129 -11.33 5.87 -12.84
C LEU A 129 -10.05 6.08 -13.61
N TYR A 130 -8.96 5.51 -13.12
CA TYR A 130 -7.62 5.74 -13.64
C TYR A 130 -6.71 4.58 -13.26
N ASP A 131 -5.74 4.29 -14.10
CA ASP A 131 -4.60 3.43 -13.77
C ASP A 131 -3.34 3.92 -14.47
N GLU A 132 -2.21 3.66 -13.85
CA GLU A 132 -0.88 3.91 -14.42
C GLU A 132 0.06 2.81 -14.00
N TYR A 133 0.78 2.24 -14.95
CA TYR A 133 1.72 1.14 -14.75
C TYR A 133 3.14 1.60 -15.03
N PHE A 134 4.08 1.11 -14.23
CA PHE A 134 5.50 1.46 -14.32
C PHE A 134 6.37 0.37 -13.68
N HIS A 135 7.65 0.32 -14.06
CA HIS A 135 8.61 -0.49 -13.33
C HIS A 135 8.99 0.22 -12.03
N LEU A 136 8.76 -0.46 -10.89
CA LEU A 136 8.98 0.10 -9.57
C LEU A 136 10.38 -0.26 -9.05
N GLU A 137 11.26 0.74 -8.96
CA GLU A 137 12.57 0.64 -8.31
C GLU A 137 12.55 1.23 -6.89
N ASN A 138 11.76 2.29 -6.69
CA ASN A 138 11.72 3.01 -5.42
C ASN A 138 10.32 3.54 -5.11
N ILE A 139 9.69 2.91 -4.13
CA ILE A 139 8.33 3.23 -3.70
C ILE A 139 8.18 4.68 -3.19
N VAL A 140 9.23 5.24 -2.57
CA VAL A 140 9.19 6.57 -1.96
C VAL A 140 9.21 7.67 -3.02
N THR A 141 9.93 7.45 -4.12
CA THR A 141 10.14 8.48 -5.15
C THR A 141 9.21 8.34 -6.34
N GLN A 142 8.73 7.13 -6.66
CA GLN A 142 7.96 6.88 -7.88
C GLN A 142 6.43 6.95 -7.67
N LEU A 143 5.91 6.54 -6.51
CA LEU A 143 4.46 6.61 -6.26
C LEU A 143 3.91 8.03 -6.13
N PRO A 144 4.55 8.98 -5.40
CA PRO A 144 3.98 10.31 -5.20
C PRO A 144 3.71 11.10 -6.49
N PRO A 145 4.56 11.06 -7.54
CA PRO A 145 4.26 11.70 -8.81
C PRO A 145 3.01 11.14 -9.51
N VAL A 146 2.79 9.83 -9.46
CA VAL A 146 1.59 9.18 -10.03
C VAL A 146 0.34 9.62 -9.29
N MET A 147 0.39 9.57 -7.95
CA MET A 147 -0.71 10.05 -7.10
C MET A 147 -1.02 11.52 -7.35
N LYS A 148 0.00 12.35 -7.52
CA LYS A 148 -0.16 13.78 -7.81
C LYS A 148 -0.89 13.99 -9.14
N ARG A 149 -0.49 13.29 -10.21
CA ARG A 149 -1.16 13.40 -11.52
C ARG A 149 -2.65 13.11 -11.43
N PHE A 150 -3.01 12.01 -10.77
CA PHE A 150 -4.41 11.67 -10.54
C PHE A 150 -5.14 12.74 -9.70
N ASN A 151 -4.57 13.12 -8.56
CA ASN A 151 -5.21 14.04 -7.63
C ASN A 151 -5.44 15.45 -8.23
N GLU A 152 -4.57 15.91 -9.10
CA GLU A 152 -4.66 17.22 -9.76
C GLU A 152 -5.59 17.22 -10.99
N SER A 153 -5.87 16.05 -11.59
CA SER A 153 -6.75 15.93 -12.76
C SER A 153 -8.20 15.70 -12.35
N THR A 154 -9.05 16.72 -12.53
CA THR A 154 -10.50 16.56 -12.35
C THR A 154 -11.08 15.54 -13.33
N GLU A 155 -10.58 15.50 -14.56
CA GLU A 155 -10.99 14.54 -15.58
C GLU A 155 -10.72 13.10 -15.13
N ALA A 156 -9.51 12.79 -14.69
CA ALA A 156 -9.13 11.45 -14.17
C ALA A 156 -9.96 11.04 -12.94
N ARG A 157 -10.41 12.02 -12.13
CA ARG A 157 -11.23 11.77 -10.94
C ARG A 157 -12.73 11.72 -11.22
N THR A 158 -13.18 12.06 -12.44
CA THR A 158 -14.59 12.03 -12.84
C THR A 158 -14.94 10.63 -13.37
N CYS A 159 -15.97 10.03 -12.82
CA CYS A 159 -16.41 8.70 -13.23
C CYS A 159 -17.23 8.76 -14.50
N ASP A 160 -16.80 8.10 -15.55
CA ASP A 160 -17.51 8.02 -16.83
C ASP A 160 -18.84 7.26 -16.71
N SER A 161 -18.95 6.36 -15.72
CA SER A 161 -20.16 5.54 -15.52
C SER A 161 -21.27 6.28 -14.78
N CYS A 162 -20.96 7.06 -13.73
CA CYS A 162 -21.98 7.69 -12.88
C CYS A 162 -21.83 9.21 -12.70
N GLY A 163 -20.82 9.83 -13.30
CA GLY A 163 -20.57 11.26 -13.22
C GLY A 163 -20.03 11.78 -11.88
N SER A 164 -19.87 10.92 -10.87
CA SER A 164 -19.30 11.32 -9.58
C SER A 164 -17.83 11.71 -9.71
N VAL A 165 -17.42 12.75 -8.99
CA VAL A 165 -16.02 13.21 -8.93
C VAL A 165 -15.42 12.78 -7.60
N MET A 166 -14.35 11.96 -7.64
CA MET A 166 -13.64 11.54 -6.44
C MET A 166 -12.94 12.73 -5.78
N THR A 167 -13.15 12.89 -4.48
CA THR A 167 -12.38 13.86 -3.68
C THR A 167 -11.03 13.25 -3.32
N PRO A 168 -9.90 13.93 -3.63
CA PRO A 168 -8.59 13.46 -3.20
C PRO A 168 -8.51 13.28 -1.67
N PRO A 169 -7.68 12.35 -1.17
CA PRO A 169 -7.47 12.22 0.26
C PRO A 169 -6.89 13.52 0.83
N THR A 170 -7.40 13.93 1.98
CA THR A 170 -6.80 15.05 2.72
C THR A 170 -5.44 14.66 3.23
N ALA A 171 -4.44 15.52 3.05
CA ALA A 171 -3.11 15.26 3.61
C ALA A 171 -3.23 15.01 5.12
N SER A 172 -2.73 13.87 5.59
CA SER A 172 -2.62 13.59 7.02
C SER A 172 -1.68 14.63 7.63
N LYS A 173 -2.17 15.41 8.58
CA LYS A 173 -1.36 16.40 9.32
C LYS A 173 -0.49 15.70 10.34
#